data_70c8309b95b1074723041b532025424a
#
_entry.id   70c8309b95b1074723041b532025424a
#
_cell.length_a   1.000
_cell.length_b   1.000
_cell.length_c   1.000
_cell.angle_alpha   90.00
_cell.angle_beta   90.00
_cell.angle_gamma   90.00
#
_symmetry.space_group_name_H-M   'P 1'
#
loop_
_entity.id
_entity.type
_entity.pdbx_description
1 polymer ?
#
loop_
_entity_poly.entity_id
_entity_poly.type
_entity_poly.pdbx_seq_one_letter_code
_entity_poly.pdbx_strand_id
1 'polypeptide(L)'
;DFQPELIVGSSMGGYFAYHLGTHFNTSLLLLNPALPNRSFNPKILSDGNQKPNIWALVGSNDDVVLPNENISILERLGAEITVGDHGHRTPGDIFEKYFRKVLNEL
;
A
#
# COMPACT_ATOMS: atom_id res chain seq x y z
N ASP A 1 -16.53 11.66 -16.19
CA ASP A 1 -16.35 10.73 -15.08
C ASP A 1 -15.00 10.95 -14.41
N PHE A 2 -15.00 10.96 -13.08
CA PHE A 2 -13.77 11.11 -12.32
C PHE A 2 -13.03 9.78 -12.27
N GLN A 3 -11.79 9.80 -12.73
CA GLN A 3 -10.91 8.62 -12.65
C GLN A 3 -9.63 9.03 -11.96
N PRO A 4 -9.43 8.62 -10.70
CA PRO A 4 -8.20 8.97 -10.02
C PRO A 4 -7.01 8.24 -10.63
N GLU A 5 -5.87 8.89 -10.65
CA GLU A 5 -4.62 8.28 -11.11
C GLU A 5 -3.92 7.52 -10.00
N LEU A 6 -4.21 7.88 -8.76
CA LEU A 6 -3.58 7.28 -7.59
C LEU A 6 -4.55 7.30 -6.42
N ILE A 7 -4.63 6.19 -5.70
CA ILE A 7 -5.38 6.11 -4.45
C ILE A 7 -4.37 5.93 -3.33
N VAL A 8 -4.46 6.77 -2.30
CA VAL A 8 -3.56 6.74 -1.15
C VAL A 8 -4.34 6.24 0.06
N GLY A 9 -3.80 5.27 0.77
CA GLY A 9 -4.45 4.77 1.97
C GLY A 9 -3.46 4.43 3.06
N SER A 10 -3.80 4.75 4.30
CA SER A 10 -2.96 4.49 5.46
C SER A 10 -3.71 3.59 6.44
N SER A 11 -3.02 2.63 7.03
CA SER A 11 -3.57 1.72 8.04
C SER A 11 -4.83 1.01 7.53
N MET A 12 -5.96 1.16 8.21
CA MET A 12 -7.25 0.63 7.77
C MET A 12 -7.64 1.18 6.39
N GLY A 13 -7.36 2.48 6.16
CA GLY A 13 -7.59 3.09 4.85
C GLY A 13 -6.76 2.42 3.75
N GLY A 14 -5.58 1.91 4.08
CA GLY A 14 -4.76 1.15 3.14
C GLY A 14 -5.41 -0.15 2.73
N TYR A 15 -6.06 -0.83 3.66
CA TYR A 15 -6.80 -2.04 3.35
C TYR A 15 -7.94 -1.77 2.35
N PHE A 16 -8.73 -0.72 2.63
CA PHE A 16 -9.81 -0.35 1.72
C PHE A 16 -9.30 0.18 0.39
N ALA A 17 -8.20 0.95 0.42
CA ALA A 17 -7.59 1.45 -0.81
C ALA A 17 -7.14 0.30 -1.72
N TYR A 18 -6.58 -0.75 -1.13
CA TYR A 18 -6.16 -1.92 -1.91
C TYR A 18 -7.35 -2.52 -2.68
N HIS A 19 -8.47 -2.71 -1.99
CA HIS A 19 -9.65 -3.29 -2.65
C HIS A 19 -10.22 -2.38 -3.72
N LEU A 20 -10.26 -1.07 -3.47
CA LEU A 20 -10.72 -0.12 -4.47
C LEU A 20 -9.79 -0.08 -5.69
N GLY A 21 -8.48 -0.06 -5.43
CA GLY A 21 -7.50 0.00 -6.51
C GLY A 21 -7.52 -1.23 -7.40
N THR A 22 -7.67 -2.40 -6.80
CA THR A 22 -7.76 -3.63 -7.58
C THR A 22 -9.06 -3.70 -8.38
N HIS A 23 -10.15 -3.22 -7.80
CA HIS A 23 -11.43 -3.21 -8.49
C HIS A 23 -11.40 -2.28 -9.72
N PHE A 24 -10.81 -1.09 -9.57
CA PHE A 24 -10.78 -0.08 -10.63
C PHE A 24 -9.47 -0.06 -11.41
N ASN A 25 -8.53 -0.95 -11.08
CA ASN A 25 -7.19 -1.00 -11.68
C ASN A 25 -6.49 0.37 -11.61
N THR A 26 -6.51 0.97 -10.44
CA THR A 26 -5.92 2.27 -10.16
C THR A 26 -4.66 2.10 -9.34
N SER A 27 -3.59 2.86 -9.65
CA SER A 27 -2.34 2.81 -8.89
C SER A 27 -2.55 3.15 -7.43
N LEU A 28 -1.77 2.51 -6.55
CA LEU A 28 -1.94 2.58 -5.11
C LEU A 28 -0.68 3.03 -4.41
N LEU A 29 -0.82 3.90 -3.43
CA LEU A 29 0.22 4.21 -2.46
C LEU A 29 -0.31 3.83 -1.08
N LEU A 30 0.30 2.85 -0.47
CA LEU A 30 -0.14 2.30 0.80
C LEU A 30 0.88 2.60 1.89
N LEU A 31 0.40 3.14 3.01
CA LEU A 31 1.24 3.51 4.15
C LEU A 31 0.86 2.63 5.33
N ASN A 32 1.76 1.75 5.74
CA ASN A 32 1.49 0.79 6.82
C ASN A 32 0.07 0.19 6.69
N PRO A 33 -0.27 -0.38 5.53
CA PRO A 33 -1.65 -0.82 5.31
C PRO A 33 -2.01 -1.98 6.23
N ALA A 34 -3.23 -1.97 6.75
CA ALA A 34 -3.70 -3.00 7.68
C ALA A 34 -4.18 -4.24 6.91
N LEU A 35 -3.26 -4.93 6.25
CA LEU A 35 -3.55 -6.09 5.43
C LEU A 35 -3.62 -7.40 6.20
N PRO A 36 -2.76 -7.64 7.23
CA PRO A 36 -2.81 -8.90 7.97
C PRO A 36 -4.06 -9.02 8.85
N ASN A 37 -4.45 -10.25 9.16
CA ASN A 37 -5.50 -10.58 10.14
C ASN A 37 -6.86 -9.98 9.82
N ARG A 38 -7.22 -9.92 8.55
CA ARG A 38 -8.52 -9.42 8.12
C ARG A 38 -9.51 -10.55 7.92
N SER A 39 -10.81 -10.21 8.00
CA SER A 39 -11.90 -11.17 7.78
C SER A 39 -11.80 -11.83 6.42
N PHE A 40 -11.40 -11.09 5.41
CA PHE A 40 -10.95 -11.69 4.17
C PHE A 40 -9.59 -11.14 3.79
N ASN A 41 -8.82 -12.03 3.17
CA ASN A 41 -7.47 -11.67 2.74
C ASN A 41 -7.53 -10.81 1.48
N PRO A 42 -6.50 -9.96 1.29
CA PRO A 42 -6.37 -9.23 0.03
C PRO A 42 -6.35 -10.21 -1.14
N LYS A 43 -7.11 -9.89 -2.16
CA LYS A 43 -7.19 -10.74 -3.34
C LYS A 43 -5.93 -10.59 -4.17
N ILE A 44 -5.30 -11.72 -4.46
CA ILE A 44 -4.13 -11.75 -5.33
C ILE A 44 -4.63 -12.01 -6.74
N LEU A 45 -4.30 -11.10 -7.65
CA LEU A 45 -4.72 -11.21 -9.04
C LEU A 45 -3.90 -12.26 -9.74
N SER A 46 -4.57 -13.10 -10.53
CA SER A 46 -3.91 -14.15 -11.30
C SER A 46 -3.30 -13.57 -12.57
N ASP A 47 -2.45 -14.38 -13.21
CA ASP A 47 -1.84 -14.00 -14.48
C ASP A 47 -2.91 -13.73 -15.52
N GLY A 48 -2.67 -12.75 -16.36
CA GLY A 48 -3.60 -12.33 -17.40
C GLY A 48 -4.50 -11.19 -16.98
N ASN A 49 -4.64 -10.95 -15.69
CA ASN A 49 -5.36 -9.78 -15.21
C ASN A 49 -4.40 -8.60 -15.08
N GLN A 50 -4.90 -7.42 -15.40
CA GLN A 50 -4.12 -6.22 -15.14
C GLN A 50 -4.04 -6.00 -13.64
N LYS A 51 -2.83 -5.74 -13.16
CA LYS A 51 -2.59 -5.43 -11.76
C LYS A 51 -2.29 -3.95 -11.63
N PRO A 52 -2.84 -3.27 -10.62
CA PRO A 52 -2.44 -1.90 -10.36
C PRO A 52 -0.99 -1.85 -9.92
N ASN A 53 -0.32 -0.74 -10.20
CA ASN A 53 0.98 -0.50 -9.60
C ASN A 53 0.78 -0.17 -8.13
N ILE A 54 1.54 -0.83 -7.27
CA ILE A 54 1.42 -0.65 -5.83
C ILE A 54 2.77 -0.20 -5.28
N TRP A 55 2.78 0.95 -4.65
CA TRP A 55 3.90 1.41 -3.84
C TRP A 55 3.50 1.33 -2.39
N ALA A 56 4.35 0.77 -1.55
CA ALA A 56 4.04 0.63 -0.13
C ALA A 56 5.20 1.13 0.72
N LEU A 57 4.89 1.92 1.71
CA LEU A 57 5.84 2.38 2.71
C LEU A 57 5.49 1.73 4.03
N VAL A 58 6.42 0.96 4.57
CA VAL A 58 6.22 0.20 5.81
C VAL A 58 7.20 0.72 6.86
N GLY A 59 6.67 1.07 8.04
CA GLY A 59 7.52 1.51 9.15
C GLY A 59 8.09 0.31 9.88
N SER A 60 9.42 0.28 10.03
CA SER A 60 10.10 -0.84 10.70
C SER A 60 9.74 -0.95 12.18
N ASN A 61 9.27 0.14 12.78
CA ASN A 61 8.91 0.19 14.20
C ASN A 61 7.40 0.14 14.43
N ASP A 62 6.63 -0.29 13.43
CA ASP A 62 5.17 -0.38 13.55
C ASP A 62 4.81 -1.53 14.50
N ASP A 63 4.16 -1.18 15.62
CA ASP A 63 3.71 -2.15 16.62
C ASP A 63 2.20 -2.43 16.55
N VAL A 64 1.51 -1.80 15.62
CA VAL A 64 0.08 -2.00 15.38
C VAL A 64 -0.14 -3.00 14.24
N VAL A 65 0.52 -2.77 13.11
CA VAL A 65 0.51 -3.70 11.99
C VAL A 65 1.96 -4.18 11.82
N LEU A 66 2.20 -5.43 12.19
CA LEU A 66 3.58 -5.94 12.26
C LEU A 66 4.23 -5.91 10.88
N PRO A 67 5.42 -5.29 10.76
CA PRO A 67 6.03 -5.09 9.45
C PRO A 67 6.30 -6.37 8.68
N ASN A 68 6.80 -7.41 9.34
CA ASN A 68 7.14 -8.66 8.65
C ASN A 68 5.93 -9.33 8.02
N GLU A 69 4.80 -9.32 8.72
CA GLU A 69 3.57 -9.88 8.18
C GLU A 69 3.08 -9.06 6.99
N ASN A 70 3.15 -7.76 7.12
CA ASN A 70 2.69 -6.84 6.10
C ASN A 70 3.55 -6.93 4.83
N ILE A 71 4.87 -6.96 5.02
CA ILE A 71 5.82 -7.07 3.92
C ILE A 71 5.59 -8.39 3.14
N SER A 72 5.35 -9.48 3.86
CA SER A 72 5.09 -10.77 3.23
C SER A 72 3.87 -10.71 2.31
N ILE A 73 2.79 -10.08 2.77
CA ILE A 73 1.59 -9.91 1.96
C ILE A 73 1.87 -9.01 0.75
N LEU A 74 2.51 -7.88 1.00
CA LEU A 74 2.81 -6.90 -0.05
C LEU A 74 3.71 -7.49 -1.15
N GLU A 75 4.69 -8.31 -0.77
CA GLU A 75 5.55 -8.98 -1.74
C GLU A 75 4.72 -9.89 -2.65
N ARG A 76 3.78 -10.63 -2.08
CA ARG A 76 2.90 -11.51 -2.86
C ARG A 76 1.98 -10.73 -3.79
N LEU A 77 1.67 -9.48 -3.44
CA LEU A 77 0.86 -8.61 -4.28
C LEU A 77 1.67 -7.90 -5.36
N GLY A 78 2.98 -8.06 -5.36
CA GLY A 78 3.85 -7.43 -6.35
C GLY A 78 4.12 -5.95 -6.09
N ALA A 79 4.00 -5.51 -4.85
CA ALA A 79 4.22 -4.11 -4.49
C ALA A 79 5.70 -3.75 -4.50
N GLU A 80 6.00 -2.49 -4.84
CA GLU A 80 7.32 -1.92 -4.61
C GLU A 80 7.34 -1.41 -3.17
N ILE A 81 8.15 -2.05 -2.33
CA ILE A 81 8.14 -1.81 -0.89
C ILE A 81 9.34 -0.99 -0.47
N THR A 82 9.09 0.06 0.30
CA THR A 82 10.14 0.83 0.97
C THR A 82 9.92 0.72 2.46
N VAL A 83 10.98 0.40 3.21
CA VAL A 83 10.90 0.31 4.66
C VAL A 83 11.53 1.56 5.24
N GLY A 84 10.76 2.28 6.04
CA GLY A 84 11.24 3.49 6.71
C GLY A 84 11.45 3.25 8.20
N ASP A 85 12.25 4.10 8.82
CA ASP A 85 12.55 4.02 10.25
C ASP A 85 11.51 4.84 11.02
N HIS A 86 10.28 4.32 11.09
CA HIS A 86 9.18 4.98 11.78
C HIS A 86 8.18 3.94 12.27
N GLY A 87 7.23 4.38 13.08
CA GLY A 87 6.18 3.52 13.62
C GLY A 87 4.96 3.42 12.72
N HIS A 88 3.80 3.17 13.33
CA HIS A 88 2.56 2.97 12.59
C HIS A 88 2.14 4.21 11.81
N ARG A 89 2.35 5.39 12.38
CA ARG A 89 2.02 6.64 11.70
C ARG A 89 3.23 7.10 10.90
N THR A 90 3.02 7.44 9.65
CA THR A 90 4.07 7.97 8.80
C THR A 90 4.25 9.46 9.07
N PRO A 91 5.44 9.91 9.52
CA PRO A 91 5.68 11.35 9.69
C PRO A 91 5.48 12.11 8.38
N GLY A 92 5.00 13.36 8.49
CA GLY A 92 4.65 14.15 7.33
C GLY A 92 5.81 14.38 6.35
N ASP A 93 7.03 14.58 6.86
CA ASP A 93 8.20 14.77 6.03
C ASP A 93 8.57 13.49 5.25
N ILE A 94 8.45 12.33 5.89
CA ILE A 94 8.69 11.05 5.23
C ILE A 94 7.62 10.80 4.17
N PHE A 95 6.36 11.08 4.51
CA PHE A 95 5.26 10.93 3.56
C PHE A 95 5.46 11.82 2.34
N GLU A 96 5.79 13.08 2.54
CA GLU A 96 5.96 14.02 1.43
C GLU A 96 7.06 13.57 0.48
N LYS A 97 8.19 13.15 1.03
CA LYS A 97 9.31 12.68 0.22
C LYS A 97 8.94 11.47 -0.61
N TYR A 98 8.27 10.51 0.00
CA TYR A 98 7.90 9.28 -0.68
C TYR A 98 6.79 9.53 -1.70
N PHE A 99 5.83 10.37 -1.36
CA PHE A 99 4.73 10.73 -2.24
C PHE A 99 5.25 11.41 -3.52
N ARG A 100 6.22 12.32 -3.38
CA ARG A 100 6.85 12.96 -4.54
C ARG A 100 7.55 11.92 -5.43
N LYS A 101 8.22 10.96 -4.82
CA LYS A 101 8.86 9.88 -5.58
C LYS A 101 7.82 9.10 -6.37
N VAL A 102 6.71 8.74 -5.76
CA VAL A 102 5.65 7.98 -6.42
C VAL A 102 5.04 8.80 -7.56
N LEU A 103 4.78 10.09 -7.35
CA LEU A 103 4.23 10.95 -8.39
C LEU A 103 5.15 11.01 -9.62
N ASN A 104 6.46 11.00 -9.41
CA ASN A 104 7.42 11.03 -10.51
C ASN A 104 7.45 9.71 -11.29
N GLU A 105 6.98 8.63 -10.70
CA GLU A 105 6.97 7.32 -11.34
C GLU A 105 5.61 6.98 -11.98
N LEU A 106 4.60 7.80 -11.76
CA LEU A 106 3.30 7.63 -12.40
C LEU A 106 3.38 8.00 -13.93
#